data_3df06f0c78d4d1ad90e5db3ba1c5b09f
#
_entry.id   3df06f0c78d4d1ad90e5db3ba1c5b09f
#
_cell.length_a   1.000
_cell.length_b   1.000
_cell.length_c   1.000
_cell.angle_alpha   90.00
_cell.angle_beta   90.00
_cell.angle_gamma   90.00
#
_symmetry.space_group_name_H-M   'P 1'
#
loop_
_entity.id
_entity.type
_entity.pdbx_description
1 polymer ?
#
loop_
_entity_poly.entity_id
_entity_poly.type
_entity_poly.pdbx_seq_one_letter_code
_entity_poly.pdbx_strand_id
1 'polypeptide(L)'
;MIRNTLLGLSILAAAGAAVAQEVKTPLYTVVDGYKVDENTMKGFRTWRQAACDRCHGANQEGLVGPSLVNSLKTLSKEDFVKTVRDGRLDKGMQSFGTSQVVMDNID
;
A
#
# COMPACT_ATOMS: atom_id res chain seq x y z
N MET A 1 60.69 -14.38 -47.21
CA MET A 1 59.89 -13.28 -46.65
C MET A 1 58.57 -13.82 -46.09
N ILE A 2 58.53 -13.98 -44.79
CA ILE A 2 57.36 -14.50 -44.12
C ILE A 2 56.63 -13.30 -43.53
N ARG A 3 55.44 -12.99 -44.06
CA ARG A 3 54.55 -11.94 -43.51
C ARG A 3 53.62 -12.58 -42.47
N ASN A 4 53.94 -12.36 -41.21
CA ASN A 4 53.00 -12.69 -40.09
C ASN A 4 51.89 -11.70 -40.07
N THR A 5 50.70 -12.14 -40.43
CA THR A 5 49.46 -11.39 -40.22
C THR A 5 48.89 -11.80 -38.82
N LEU A 6 49.09 -10.94 -37.86
CA LEU A 6 48.42 -11.04 -36.54
C LEU A 6 46.97 -10.66 -36.71
N LEU A 7 46.06 -11.66 -36.65
CA LEU A 7 44.64 -11.40 -36.48
C LEU A 7 44.39 -11.03 -35.00
N GLY A 8 44.10 -9.76 -34.79
CA GLY A 8 43.63 -9.27 -33.51
C GLY A 8 42.20 -9.74 -33.27
N LEU A 9 42.02 -10.63 -32.30
CA LEU A 9 40.72 -11.05 -31.82
C LEU A 9 40.19 -9.99 -30.87
N SER A 10 39.29 -9.13 -31.35
CA SER A 10 38.59 -8.15 -30.51
C SER A 10 37.50 -8.89 -29.74
N ILE A 11 37.72 -9.12 -28.45
CA ILE A 11 36.69 -9.64 -27.53
C ILE A 11 35.81 -8.44 -27.16
N LEU A 12 34.60 -8.35 -27.76
CA LEU A 12 33.56 -7.46 -27.28
C LEU A 12 33.05 -8.04 -25.97
N ALA A 13 33.41 -7.43 -24.84
CA ALA A 13 32.79 -7.66 -23.57
C ALA A 13 31.40 -7.02 -23.60
N ALA A 14 30.33 -7.83 -23.74
CA ALA A 14 28.96 -7.39 -23.53
C ALA A 14 28.77 -7.14 -22.03
N ALA A 15 28.81 -5.87 -21.61
CA ALA A 15 28.40 -5.50 -20.26
C ALA A 15 26.88 -5.69 -20.16
N GLY A 16 26.45 -6.83 -19.61
CA GLY A 16 25.06 -7.04 -19.26
C GLY A 16 24.68 -6.06 -18.16
N ALA A 17 23.81 -5.10 -18.47
CA ALA A 17 23.21 -4.25 -17.45
C ALA A 17 22.34 -5.14 -16.58
N ALA A 18 22.78 -5.39 -15.33
CA ALA A 18 21.94 -6.03 -14.32
C ALA A 18 20.82 -5.06 -13.96
N VAL A 19 19.59 -5.34 -14.43
CA VAL A 19 18.40 -4.62 -13.98
C VAL A 19 18.15 -5.08 -12.53
N ALA A 20 18.42 -4.18 -11.58
CA ALA A 20 18.04 -4.41 -10.19
C ALA A 20 16.53 -4.48 -10.14
N GLN A 21 15.97 -5.65 -9.86
CA GLN A 21 14.56 -5.79 -9.56
C GLN A 21 14.34 -5.17 -8.18
N GLU A 22 13.54 -4.10 -8.12
CA GLU A 22 13.04 -3.58 -6.86
C GLU A 22 12.20 -4.66 -6.19
N VAL A 23 12.69 -5.20 -5.09
CA VAL A 23 11.89 -6.06 -4.20
C VAL A 23 10.90 -5.14 -3.50
N LYS A 24 9.67 -5.08 -4.00
CA LYS A 24 8.59 -4.38 -3.30
C LYS A 24 8.36 -5.10 -1.97
N THR A 25 8.72 -4.43 -0.87
CA THR A 25 8.33 -4.87 0.47
C THR A 25 6.80 -4.94 0.52
N PRO A 26 6.20 -6.06 0.92
CA PRO A 26 4.75 -6.16 1.01
C PRO A 26 4.23 -5.12 2.02
N LEU A 27 3.11 -4.47 1.70
CA LEU A 27 2.49 -3.46 2.56
C LEU A 27 2.00 -4.04 3.87
N TYR A 28 1.69 -5.32 3.88
CA TYR A 28 1.22 -6.05 5.06
C TYR A 28 1.60 -7.52 4.92
N THR A 29 1.61 -8.23 6.04
CA THR A 29 1.79 -9.68 6.08
C THR A 29 0.65 -10.34 6.84
N VAL A 30 0.24 -11.52 6.39
CA VAL A 30 -0.77 -12.35 7.05
C VAL A 30 -0.18 -13.75 7.24
N VAL A 31 -0.20 -14.24 8.46
CA VAL A 31 0.25 -15.60 8.82
C VAL A 31 -0.95 -16.36 9.39
N ASP A 32 -1.05 -17.64 9.07
CA ASP A 32 -2.16 -18.52 9.50
C ASP A 32 -3.55 -18.01 9.14
N GLY A 33 -3.65 -17.16 8.11
CA GLY A 33 -4.93 -16.61 7.62
C GLY A 33 -5.53 -15.48 8.46
N TYR A 34 -4.95 -15.14 9.60
CA TYR A 34 -5.51 -14.11 10.51
C TYR A 34 -4.48 -13.28 11.28
N LYS A 35 -3.28 -13.76 11.46
CA LYS A 35 -2.23 -13.03 12.19
C LYS A 35 -1.56 -12.02 11.25
N VAL A 36 -1.77 -10.76 11.51
CA VAL A 36 -1.18 -9.68 10.74
C VAL A 36 0.07 -9.12 11.43
N ASP A 37 0.91 -8.43 10.66
CA ASP A 37 2.04 -7.70 11.22
C ASP A 37 1.60 -6.62 12.20
N GLU A 38 2.54 -6.14 13.02
CA GLU A 38 2.25 -5.19 14.08
C GLU A 38 1.71 -3.85 13.55
N ASN A 39 2.24 -3.38 12.43
CA ASN A 39 1.80 -2.12 11.83
C ASN A 39 0.35 -2.22 11.33
N THR A 40 0.00 -3.31 10.68
CA THR A 40 -1.37 -3.57 10.24
C THR A 40 -2.32 -3.72 11.43
N MET A 41 -1.88 -4.37 12.50
CA MET A 41 -2.68 -4.49 13.73
C MET A 41 -2.92 -3.12 14.39
N LYS A 42 -1.91 -2.25 14.37
CA LYS A 42 -2.02 -0.87 14.86
C LYS A 42 -3.06 -0.08 14.07
N GLY A 43 -3.04 -0.20 12.75
CA GLY A 43 -4.06 0.38 11.87
C GLY A 43 -5.47 -0.16 12.18
N PHE A 44 -5.60 -1.45 12.40
CA PHE A 44 -6.88 -2.08 12.77
C PHE A 44 -7.41 -1.56 14.11
N ARG A 45 -6.56 -1.44 15.13
CA ARG A 45 -6.94 -0.88 16.43
C ARG A 45 -7.39 0.58 16.29
N THR A 46 -6.69 1.37 15.49
CA THR A 46 -7.08 2.76 15.20
C THR A 46 -8.44 2.83 14.52
N TRP A 47 -8.68 1.97 13.54
CA TRP A 47 -9.96 1.83 12.86
C TRP A 47 -11.11 1.50 13.82
N ARG A 48 -10.89 0.60 14.76
CA ARG A 48 -11.86 0.25 15.82
C ARG A 48 -12.06 1.41 16.80
N GLN A 49 -11.00 2.04 17.23
CA GLN A 49 -11.03 3.17 18.16
C GLN A 49 -11.76 4.38 17.58
N ALA A 50 -11.58 4.65 16.30
CA ALA A 50 -12.29 5.71 15.59
C ALA A 50 -13.73 5.34 15.23
N ALA A 51 -14.15 4.12 15.55
CA ALA A 51 -15.50 3.58 15.30
C ALA A 51 -15.91 3.56 13.82
N CYS A 52 -14.96 3.35 12.93
CA CYS A 52 -15.21 3.21 11.49
C CYS A 52 -16.16 2.05 11.18
N ASP A 53 -16.09 0.99 12.00
CA ASP A 53 -16.94 -0.20 11.91
C ASP A 53 -18.44 0.08 12.11
N ARG A 54 -18.79 1.13 12.82
CA ARG A 54 -20.20 1.49 13.01
C ARG A 54 -20.91 1.85 11.71
N CYS A 55 -20.21 2.40 10.77
CA CYS A 55 -20.75 2.75 9.46
C CYS A 55 -20.32 1.78 8.36
N HIS A 56 -19.12 1.24 8.43
CA HIS A 56 -18.56 0.40 7.39
C HIS A 56 -18.69 -1.10 7.64
N GLY A 57 -19.22 -1.50 8.79
CA GLY A 57 -19.40 -2.90 9.18
C GLY A 57 -18.19 -3.48 9.90
N ALA A 58 -18.42 -4.49 10.75
CA ALA A 58 -17.37 -5.11 11.57
C ALA A 58 -16.25 -5.77 10.74
N ASN A 59 -16.59 -6.27 9.56
CA ASN A 59 -15.68 -6.88 8.61
C ASN A 59 -15.46 -6.01 7.36
N GLN A 60 -15.75 -4.71 7.45
CA GLN A 60 -15.60 -3.74 6.37
C GLN A 60 -16.51 -4.02 5.17
N GLU A 61 -17.53 -4.82 5.35
CA GLU A 61 -18.50 -5.24 4.32
C GLU A 61 -19.46 -4.15 3.87
N GLY A 62 -19.54 -3.07 4.64
CA GLY A 62 -20.51 -2.00 4.46
C GLY A 62 -21.74 -2.16 5.36
N LEU A 63 -22.35 -1.05 5.70
CA LEU A 63 -23.59 -0.98 6.48
C LEU A 63 -24.32 0.30 6.08
N VAL A 64 -24.25 1.37 6.89
CA VAL A 64 -24.69 2.71 6.51
C VAL A 64 -23.72 3.33 5.49
N GLY A 65 -22.43 3.14 5.71
CA GLY A 65 -21.38 3.49 4.77
C GLY A 65 -21.11 2.38 3.75
N PRO A 66 -20.37 2.68 2.68
CA PRO A 66 -20.08 1.71 1.63
C PRO A 66 -19.13 0.60 2.11
N SER A 67 -19.15 -0.54 1.40
CA SER A 67 -18.17 -1.60 1.59
C SER A 67 -16.75 -1.10 1.29
N LEU A 68 -15.86 -1.16 2.28
CA LEU A 68 -14.45 -0.84 2.09
C LEU A 68 -13.71 -1.95 1.35
N VAL A 69 -14.17 -3.19 1.47
CA VAL A 69 -13.63 -4.30 0.68
C VAL A 69 -13.76 -4.03 -0.81
N ASN A 70 -14.85 -3.41 -1.24
CA ASN A 70 -15.04 -3.03 -2.63
C ASN A 70 -14.36 -1.70 -2.97
N SER A 71 -14.53 -0.68 -2.14
CA SER A 71 -14.01 0.68 -2.41
C SER A 71 -12.50 0.70 -2.54
N LEU A 72 -11.78 -0.03 -1.69
CA LEU A 72 -10.32 -0.05 -1.69
C LEU A 72 -9.70 -0.82 -2.86
N LYS A 73 -10.49 -1.51 -3.67
CA LYS A 73 -10.01 -2.13 -4.91
C LYS A 73 -9.58 -1.11 -5.97
N THR A 74 -10.20 0.06 -5.96
CA THR A 74 -10.01 1.10 -6.98
C THR A 74 -9.58 2.44 -6.41
N LEU A 75 -9.75 2.66 -5.11
CA LEU A 75 -9.36 3.90 -4.46
C LEU A 75 -7.84 3.95 -4.27
N SER A 76 -7.21 5.04 -4.71
CA SER A 76 -5.79 5.26 -4.45
C SER A 76 -5.52 5.54 -2.97
N LYS A 77 -4.29 5.31 -2.51
CA LYS A 77 -3.88 5.66 -1.14
C LYS A 77 -4.09 7.16 -0.88
N GLU A 78 -3.75 8.00 -1.84
CA GLU A 78 -3.91 9.45 -1.73
C GLU A 78 -5.39 9.85 -1.54
N ASP A 79 -6.28 9.29 -2.34
CA ASP A 79 -7.71 9.53 -2.23
C ASP A 79 -8.29 8.96 -0.93
N PHE A 80 -7.79 7.83 -0.48
CA PHE A 80 -8.14 7.26 0.82
C PHE A 80 -7.79 8.21 1.96
N VAL A 81 -6.54 8.67 2.02
CA VAL A 81 -6.06 9.60 3.05
C VAL A 81 -6.88 10.90 3.03
N LYS A 82 -7.12 11.45 1.85
CA LYS A 82 -7.95 12.65 1.68
C LYS A 82 -9.37 12.43 2.19
N THR A 83 -9.99 11.30 1.85
CA THR A 83 -11.36 10.98 2.26
C THR A 83 -11.47 10.86 3.78
N VAL A 84 -10.53 10.22 4.42
CA VAL A 84 -10.52 10.06 5.89
C VAL A 84 -10.24 11.40 6.57
N ARG A 85 -9.28 12.17 6.08
CA ARG A 85 -8.92 13.47 6.65
C ARG A 85 -10.04 14.49 6.51
N ASP A 86 -10.60 14.62 5.33
CA ASP A 86 -11.57 15.67 5.01
C ASP A 86 -13.02 15.24 5.25
N GLY A 87 -13.28 13.93 5.25
CA GLY A 87 -14.61 13.37 5.31
C GLY A 87 -15.41 13.56 4.02
N ARG A 88 -16.65 13.16 4.08
CA ARG A 88 -17.69 13.38 3.06
C ARG A 88 -18.97 13.73 3.78
N LEU A 89 -19.04 14.93 4.35
CA LEU A 89 -20.15 15.39 5.18
C LEU A 89 -21.49 15.39 4.44
N ASP A 90 -21.48 15.69 3.16
CA ASP A 90 -22.65 15.62 2.26
C ASP A 90 -23.22 14.20 2.15
N LYS A 91 -22.42 13.17 2.45
CA LYS A 91 -22.80 11.75 2.44
C LYS A 91 -22.85 11.13 3.84
N GLY A 92 -22.63 11.91 4.88
CA GLY A 92 -22.70 11.46 6.26
C GLY A 92 -21.39 10.93 6.86
N MET A 93 -20.28 11.00 6.13
CA MET A 93 -18.96 10.64 6.66
C MET A 93 -18.29 11.87 7.26
N GLN A 94 -18.02 11.81 8.57
CA GLN A 94 -17.32 12.90 9.27
C GLN A 94 -15.85 12.99 8.86
N SER A 95 -15.24 14.16 9.07
CA SER A 95 -13.81 14.39 8.95
C SER A 95 -13.08 13.83 10.18
N PHE A 96 -11.93 13.19 9.95
CA PHE A 96 -11.03 12.73 11.01
C PHE A 96 -9.72 13.55 11.06
N GLY A 97 -9.64 14.65 10.33
CA GLY A 97 -8.45 15.47 10.24
C GLY A 97 -7.99 16.08 11.57
N THR A 98 -8.89 16.24 12.54
CA THR A 98 -8.58 16.70 13.90
C THR A 98 -8.34 15.57 14.90
N SER A 99 -8.53 14.33 14.48
CA SER A 99 -8.24 13.16 15.31
C SER A 99 -6.76 12.83 15.26
N GLN A 100 -6.04 13.11 16.34
CA GLN A 100 -4.60 12.82 16.44
C GLN A 100 -4.31 11.33 16.23
N VAL A 101 -5.09 10.46 16.86
CA VAL A 101 -4.88 9.01 16.76
C VAL A 101 -5.07 8.50 15.33
N VAL A 102 -6.03 9.04 14.59
CA VAL A 102 -6.23 8.66 13.20
C VAL A 102 -5.11 9.21 12.33
N MET A 103 -4.78 10.47 12.44
CA MET A 103 -3.75 11.10 11.61
C MET A 103 -2.36 10.53 11.85
N ASP A 104 -2.03 10.12 13.06
CA ASP A 104 -0.75 9.48 13.39
C ASP A 104 -0.62 8.04 12.86
N ASN A 105 -1.73 7.40 12.53
CA ASN A 105 -1.77 5.99 12.14
C ASN A 105 -2.45 5.74 10.78
N ILE A 106 -2.63 6.76 9.97
CA ILE A 106 -3.35 6.66 8.71
C ILE A 106 -2.57 5.93 7.61
N ASP A 107 -1.25 5.93 7.68
CA ASP A 107 -0.36 5.19 6.79
C ASP A 107 -0.40 3.68 7.14
#